data_61bd12ae5159df1a5f380cd723a220ac
#
_entry.id   61bd12ae5159df1a5f380cd723a220ac
#
_cell.length_a   1.000
_cell.length_b   1.000
_cell.length_c   1.000
_cell.angle_alpha   90.00
_cell.angle_beta   90.00
_cell.angle_gamma   90.00
#
_symmetry.space_group_name_H-M   'P 1'
#
loop_
_entity.id
_entity.type
_entity.pdbx_description
1 polymer ?
#
loop_
_entity_poly.entity_id
_entity_poly.type
_entity_poly.pdbx_seq_one_letter_code
_entity_poly.pdbx_strand_id
1 'polypeptide(L)'
;ASPWRVVLDGVQIGGRRPVQSARLPLRNPALAEWLRRGFVLEQRTIKVGVKPIQVFRAGGQLSRLGITLQPLVKAEQQQGLRFLPQLSQPAGALVAVNGGFFNRINQLPLGAVRHQGVWLSGPILNRGVIAWGASGDLQFGRLRLNQTLRVNNGRRWSLMALNSGYVQKGLSLYTPAWGPRYRALSGEEEALLIRGGRVEATVDKSSLQRGISIPKDAEL
;
A
#
# COMPACT_ATOMS: atom_id res chain seq x y z
N ALA A 1 -19.51 6.79 25.10
CA ALA A 1 -18.21 6.85 24.44
C ALA A 1 -17.55 5.50 24.56
N SER A 2 -17.43 4.77 23.45
CA SER A 2 -16.80 3.45 23.43
C SER A 2 -15.30 3.61 23.73
N PRO A 3 -14.74 2.88 24.69
CA PRO A 3 -13.31 2.91 24.95
C PRO A 3 -12.57 2.23 23.77
N TRP A 4 -11.59 2.90 23.26
CA TRP A 4 -10.70 2.35 22.25
C TRP A 4 -9.93 1.15 22.79
N ARG A 5 -9.93 0.06 22.05
CA ARG A 5 -8.94 -1.01 22.21
C ARG A 5 -8.07 -1.03 20.97
N VAL A 6 -6.82 -0.66 21.11
CA VAL A 6 -5.79 -0.94 20.12
C VAL A 6 -5.00 -2.12 20.65
N VAL A 7 -5.04 -3.23 19.94
CA VAL A 7 -4.22 -4.40 20.24
C VAL A 7 -3.05 -4.40 19.27
N LEU A 8 -1.86 -4.09 19.76
CA LEU A 8 -0.62 -4.24 19.03
C LEU A 8 0.14 -5.42 19.69
N ASP A 9 0.25 -6.53 18.99
CA ASP A 9 1.04 -7.71 19.38
C ASP A 9 0.91 -8.13 20.87
N GLY A 10 -0.33 -8.30 21.34
CA GLY A 10 -0.62 -8.75 22.69
C GLY A 10 -0.55 -7.68 23.78
N VAL A 11 -0.23 -6.43 23.44
CA VAL A 11 -0.24 -5.31 24.38
C VAL A 11 -1.61 -4.65 24.39
N GLN A 12 -2.33 -4.76 25.51
CA GLN A 12 -3.56 -3.99 25.71
C GLN A 12 -3.22 -2.56 26.13
N ILE A 13 -3.55 -1.59 25.28
CA ILE A 13 -3.51 -0.18 25.65
C ILE A 13 -4.90 0.21 26.13
N GLY A 14 -5.13 0.11 27.41
CA GLY A 14 -6.37 0.49 28.07
C GLY A 14 -6.10 1.35 29.29
N GLY A 15 -6.65 2.54 29.32
CA GLY A 15 -6.61 3.41 30.48
C GLY A 15 -7.90 4.21 30.63
N ARG A 16 -8.51 4.15 31.84
CA ARG A 16 -9.73 4.88 32.23
C ARG A 16 -9.46 6.33 32.68
N ARG A 17 -8.34 6.93 32.37
CA ARG A 17 -8.11 8.34 32.75
C ARG A 17 -8.51 9.26 31.60
N PRO A 18 -9.27 10.34 31.88
CA PRO A 18 -9.53 11.37 30.87
C PRO A 18 -8.20 11.98 30.50
N VAL A 19 -7.77 11.72 29.27
CA VAL A 19 -6.60 12.37 28.69
C VAL A 19 -7.04 13.77 28.28
N GLN A 20 -6.31 14.78 28.73
CA GLN A 20 -6.52 16.15 28.23
C GLN A 20 -6.41 16.13 26.70
N SER A 21 -7.54 16.28 26.04
CA SER A 21 -7.56 16.46 24.59
C SER A 21 -7.15 17.89 24.30
N ALA A 22 -5.92 18.11 23.89
CA ALA A 22 -5.54 19.40 23.31
C ALA A 22 -6.28 19.53 21.97
N ARG A 23 -7.16 20.50 21.86
CA ARG A 23 -7.70 20.92 20.55
C ARG A 23 -6.55 21.51 19.77
N LEU A 24 -6.23 20.91 18.62
CA LEU A 24 -5.24 21.46 17.70
C LEU A 24 -5.75 22.85 17.26
N PRO A 25 -4.88 23.87 17.24
CA PRO A 25 -5.29 25.19 16.78
C PRO A 25 -5.69 25.12 15.30
N LEU A 26 -6.96 25.38 15.02
CA LEU A 26 -7.52 25.32 13.67
C LEU A 26 -7.09 26.58 12.90
N ARG A 27 -6.05 26.47 12.12
CA ARG A 27 -5.61 27.51 11.17
C ARG A 27 -6.32 27.41 9.81
N ASN A 28 -7.05 26.32 9.56
CA ASN A 28 -7.70 26.05 8.28
C ASN A 28 -9.22 26.13 8.43
N PRO A 29 -9.89 27.14 7.84
CA PRO A 29 -11.35 27.29 7.89
C PRO A 29 -12.11 26.07 7.33
N ALA A 30 -11.57 25.42 6.30
CA ALA A 30 -12.16 24.22 5.71
C ALA A 30 -12.21 23.05 6.72
N LEU A 31 -11.20 22.92 7.57
CA LEU A 31 -11.19 21.91 8.62
C LEU A 31 -12.27 22.18 9.67
N ALA A 32 -12.54 23.45 10.01
CA ALA A 32 -13.59 23.83 10.95
C ALA A 32 -14.97 23.35 10.47
N GLU A 33 -15.24 23.43 9.18
CA GLU A 33 -16.48 22.91 8.60
C GLU A 33 -16.60 21.39 8.76
N TRP A 34 -15.55 20.65 8.47
CA TRP A 34 -15.54 19.21 8.65
C TRP A 34 -15.76 18.79 10.10
N LEU A 35 -15.18 19.51 11.07
CA LEU A 35 -15.39 19.27 12.50
C LEU A 35 -16.84 19.53 12.91
N ARG A 36 -17.48 20.59 12.39
CA ARG A 36 -18.91 20.85 12.61
C ARG A 36 -19.80 19.74 12.06
N ARG A 37 -19.41 19.12 10.95
CA ARG A 37 -20.11 17.98 10.34
C ARG A 37 -19.88 16.66 11.07
N GLY A 38 -19.07 16.65 12.13
CA GLY A 38 -18.79 15.45 12.93
C GLY A 38 -17.50 14.73 12.59
N PHE A 39 -16.62 15.33 11.80
CA PHE A 39 -15.25 14.83 11.67
C PHE A 39 -14.49 15.04 12.98
N VAL A 40 -13.73 14.04 13.40
CA VAL A 40 -12.96 14.05 14.64
C VAL A 40 -11.49 14.19 14.33
N LEU A 41 -10.81 15.14 14.96
CA LEU A 41 -9.37 15.27 14.94
C LEU A 41 -8.89 15.48 16.39
N GLU A 42 -8.14 14.51 16.90
CA GLU A 42 -7.66 14.53 18.29
C GLU A 42 -6.18 14.18 18.34
N GLN A 43 -5.48 14.79 19.28
CA GLN A 43 -4.14 14.41 19.68
C GLN A 43 -4.17 13.94 21.12
N ARG A 44 -3.53 12.81 21.41
CA ARG A 44 -3.41 12.26 22.75
C ARG A 44 -2.00 11.81 23.02
N THR A 45 -1.54 11.98 24.25
CA THR A 45 -0.33 11.32 24.74
C THR A 45 -0.73 10.10 25.54
N ILE A 46 -0.26 8.93 25.15
CA ILE A 46 -0.43 7.69 25.90
C ILE A 46 0.93 7.20 26.39
N LYS A 47 0.94 6.42 27.47
CA LYS A 47 2.16 5.76 27.94
C LYS A 47 2.14 4.29 27.55
N VAL A 48 3.21 3.82 26.94
CA VAL A 48 3.47 2.40 26.69
C VAL A 48 4.69 2.02 27.52
N GLY A 49 4.44 1.35 28.63
CA GLY A 49 5.45 1.24 29.68
C GLY A 49 5.81 2.62 30.22
N VAL A 50 7.09 2.96 30.18
CA VAL A 50 7.60 4.28 30.63
C VAL A 50 7.67 5.34 29.51
N LYS A 51 7.47 4.94 28.25
CA LYS A 51 7.64 5.83 27.10
C LYS A 51 6.33 6.54 26.74
N PRO A 52 6.32 7.88 26.64
CA PRO A 52 5.19 8.61 26.10
C PRO A 52 5.13 8.46 24.58
N ILE A 53 3.94 8.19 24.05
CA ILE A 53 3.67 8.09 22.63
C ILE A 53 2.57 9.10 22.28
N GLN A 54 2.80 9.88 21.22
CA GLN A 54 1.79 10.74 20.66
C GLN A 54 0.89 9.94 19.70
N VAL A 55 -0.40 10.00 19.92
CA VAL A 55 -1.42 9.37 19.07
C VAL A 55 -2.30 10.46 18.48
N PHE A 56 -2.36 10.46 17.15
CA PHE A 56 -3.29 11.31 16.40
C PHE A 56 -4.45 10.45 15.92
N ARG A 57 -5.65 10.92 16.15
CA ARG A 57 -6.87 10.30 15.67
C ARG A 57 -7.56 11.26 14.71
N ALA A 58 -7.81 10.80 13.50
CA ALA A 58 -8.62 11.49 12.51
C ALA A 58 -9.69 10.53 12.02
N GLY A 59 -10.93 10.99 11.88
CA GLY A 59 -12.00 10.12 11.42
C GLY A 59 -13.39 10.61 11.74
N GLY A 60 -14.36 9.72 11.58
CA GLY A 60 -15.77 9.95 11.77
C GLY A 60 -16.56 8.86 11.08
N GLN A 61 -17.86 9.03 10.94
CA GLN A 61 -18.69 8.17 10.12
C GLN A 61 -18.53 8.61 8.66
N LEU A 62 -17.63 7.95 7.93
CA LEU A 62 -17.17 8.40 6.60
C LEU A 62 -18.32 8.57 5.60
N SER A 63 -19.29 7.66 5.58
CA SER A 63 -20.48 7.72 4.72
C SER A 63 -21.32 8.97 4.98
N ARG A 64 -21.54 9.32 6.25
CA ARG A 64 -22.28 10.56 6.63
C ARG A 64 -21.52 11.82 6.27
N LEU A 65 -20.20 11.77 6.29
CA LEU A 65 -19.35 12.90 5.95
C LEU A 65 -19.14 13.04 4.44
N GLY A 66 -19.48 12.01 3.64
CA GLY A 66 -19.17 11.97 2.22
C GLY A 66 -17.67 11.86 1.94
N ILE A 67 -16.93 11.23 2.87
CA ILE A 67 -15.48 11.02 2.75
C ILE A 67 -15.24 9.62 2.24
N THR A 68 -14.36 9.48 1.26
CA THR A 68 -13.89 8.21 0.72
C THR A 68 -12.45 7.93 1.13
N LEU A 69 -12.11 6.65 1.25
CA LEU A 69 -10.74 6.20 1.45
C LEU A 69 -10.13 5.82 0.11
N GLN A 70 -8.92 6.27 -0.15
CA GLN A 70 -8.20 5.94 -1.38
C GLN A 70 -6.72 5.63 -1.08
N PRO A 71 -6.15 4.56 -1.66
CA PRO A 71 -4.71 4.40 -1.68
C PRO A 71 -4.12 5.43 -2.64
N LEU A 72 -3.22 6.28 -2.13
CA LEU A 72 -2.49 7.22 -2.95
C LEU A 72 -1.18 6.59 -3.39
N VAL A 73 -1.01 6.46 -4.68
CA VAL A 73 0.21 5.97 -5.32
C VAL A 73 0.65 6.97 -6.39
N LYS A 74 1.92 6.93 -6.77
CA LYS A 74 2.40 7.74 -7.88
C LYS A 74 1.68 7.30 -9.17
N ALA A 75 1.10 8.25 -9.89
CA ALA A 75 0.14 8.00 -10.98
C ALA A 75 0.65 7.08 -12.11
N GLU A 76 1.96 7.04 -12.36
CA GLU A 76 2.51 6.28 -13.51
C GLU A 76 3.52 5.21 -13.11
N GLN A 77 3.95 5.19 -11.86
CA GLN A 77 4.99 4.28 -11.39
C GLN A 77 4.88 4.06 -9.89
N GLN A 78 4.96 2.83 -9.45
CA GLN A 78 5.09 2.53 -8.02
C GLN A 78 6.52 2.75 -7.49
N GLN A 79 7.46 3.03 -8.37
CA GLN A 79 8.87 3.17 -8.05
C GLN A 79 9.20 4.57 -7.53
N GLY A 80 10.09 4.61 -6.56
CA GLY A 80 10.61 5.83 -5.94
C GLY A 80 9.73 6.36 -4.82
N LEU A 81 10.39 7.05 -3.89
CA LEU A 81 9.75 7.64 -2.72
C LEU A 81 9.15 9.00 -3.03
N ARG A 82 8.10 9.34 -2.32
CA ARG A 82 7.49 10.68 -2.30
C ARG A 82 7.16 11.04 -0.88
N PHE A 83 7.32 12.31 -0.55
CA PHE A 83 6.78 12.84 0.69
C PHE A 83 5.26 12.83 0.66
N LEU A 84 4.66 12.52 1.80
CA LEU A 84 3.21 12.40 1.92
C LEU A 84 2.43 13.61 1.37
N PRO A 85 2.83 14.87 1.62
CA PRO A 85 2.16 16.03 1.05
C PRO A 85 2.18 16.07 -0.49
N GLN A 86 3.24 15.58 -1.12
CA GLN A 86 3.35 15.55 -2.58
C GLN A 86 2.33 14.62 -3.24
N LEU A 87 1.82 13.62 -2.51
CA LEU A 87 0.76 12.72 -2.96
C LEU A 87 -0.62 13.22 -2.54
N SER A 88 -0.75 13.73 -1.32
CA SER A 88 -2.04 14.04 -0.72
C SER A 88 -2.62 15.39 -1.15
N GLN A 89 -1.78 16.41 -1.35
CA GLN A 89 -2.25 17.75 -1.74
C GLN A 89 -2.90 17.77 -3.13
N PRO A 90 -2.29 17.19 -4.19
CA PRO A 90 -2.94 17.13 -5.50
C PRO A 90 -4.22 16.30 -5.51
N ALA A 91 -4.33 15.32 -4.60
CA ALA A 91 -5.52 14.50 -4.45
C ALA A 91 -6.64 15.18 -3.62
N GLY A 92 -6.41 16.38 -3.12
CA GLY A 92 -7.36 17.06 -2.25
C GLY A 92 -7.66 16.31 -0.95
N ALA A 93 -6.72 15.54 -0.45
CA ALA A 93 -6.94 14.70 0.73
C ALA A 93 -7.14 15.54 1.98
N LEU A 94 -8.21 15.28 2.73
CA LEU A 94 -8.47 15.89 4.02
C LEU A 94 -7.49 15.39 5.08
N VAL A 95 -7.19 14.11 5.06
CA VAL A 95 -6.19 13.44 5.90
C VAL A 95 -5.44 12.43 5.07
N ALA A 96 -4.16 12.34 5.30
CA ALA A 96 -3.33 11.31 4.69
C ALA A 96 -2.38 10.70 5.73
N VAL A 97 -2.11 9.42 5.59
CA VAL A 97 -1.20 8.66 6.44
C VAL A 97 -0.37 7.71 5.59
N ASN A 98 0.85 7.48 6.01
CA ASN A 98 1.70 6.49 5.36
C ASN A 98 1.06 5.11 5.49
N GLY A 99 0.94 4.40 4.39
CA GLY A 99 0.34 3.06 4.33
C GLY A 99 1.38 1.96 4.29
N GLY A 100 1.84 1.62 3.09
CA GLY A 100 2.68 0.45 2.85
C GLY A 100 4.15 0.62 3.23
N PHE A 101 4.86 -0.49 3.18
CA PHE A 101 6.31 -0.54 3.35
C PHE A 101 7.01 -0.44 2.00
N PHE A 102 8.27 -0.06 2.02
CA PHE A 102 9.17 -0.09 0.87
C PHE A 102 10.50 -0.72 1.26
N ASN A 103 11.20 -1.26 0.29
CA ASN A 103 12.56 -1.74 0.46
C ASN A 103 13.51 -0.54 0.58
N ARG A 104 14.24 -0.43 1.68
CA ARG A 104 15.11 0.72 1.96
C ARG A 104 16.30 0.84 1.00
N ILE A 105 16.72 -0.26 0.40
CA ILE A 105 17.88 -0.29 -0.51
C ILE A 105 17.46 0.18 -1.90
N ASN A 106 16.44 -0.45 -2.47
CA ASN A 106 16.00 -0.17 -3.84
C ASN A 106 14.81 0.78 -3.94
N GLN A 107 14.22 1.20 -2.79
CA GLN A 107 13.08 2.13 -2.68
C GLN A 107 11.82 1.68 -3.44
N LEU A 108 11.67 0.38 -3.61
CA LEU A 108 10.55 -0.21 -4.32
C LEU A 108 9.44 -0.64 -3.36
N PRO A 109 8.18 -0.63 -3.80
CA PRO A 109 7.04 -0.94 -2.94
C PRO A 109 7.06 -2.39 -2.47
N LEU A 110 6.55 -2.61 -1.27
CA LEU A 110 6.38 -3.90 -0.63
C LEU A 110 4.93 -4.05 -0.13
N GLY A 111 4.35 -5.21 -0.39
CA GLY A 111 3.03 -5.55 0.11
C GLY A 111 1.88 -5.23 -0.86
N ALA A 112 0.69 -5.65 -0.47
CA ALA A 112 -0.49 -5.60 -1.31
C ALA A 112 -1.03 -4.16 -1.45
N VAL A 113 -1.19 -3.71 -2.69
CA VAL A 113 -1.91 -2.49 -3.03
C VAL A 113 -2.85 -2.78 -4.19
N ARG A 114 -4.15 -2.55 -3.98
CA ARG A 114 -5.18 -2.65 -5.00
C ARG A 114 -5.96 -1.35 -5.06
N HIS A 115 -6.13 -0.80 -6.24
CA HIS A 115 -6.87 0.42 -6.45
C HIS A 115 -7.82 0.28 -7.64
N GLN A 116 -9.09 0.62 -7.45
CA GLN A 116 -10.13 0.52 -8.49
C GLN A 116 -10.15 -0.83 -9.22
N GLY A 117 -10.02 -1.92 -8.47
CA GLY A 117 -10.02 -3.26 -9.05
C GLY A 117 -8.68 -3.75 -9.61
N VAL A 118 -7.70 -2.86 -9.80
CA VAL A 118 -6.39 -3.20 -10.36
C VAL A 118 -5.38 -3.48 -9.25
N TRP A 119 -4.68 -4.60 -9.35
CA TRP A 119 -3.55 -4.92 -8.48
C TRP A 119 -2.32 -4.14 -8.90
N LEU A 120 -1.89 -3.21 -8.07
CA LEU A 120 -0.67 -2.45 -8.26
C LEU A 120 0.55 -3.23 -7.73
N SER A 121 0.40 -3.89 -6.59
CA SER A 121 1.39 -4.84 -6.06
C SER A 121 0.71 -5.96 -5.28
N GLY A 122 1.34 -7.13 -5.25
CA GLY A 122 0.82 -8.31 -4.59
C GLY A 122 1.21 -8.39 -3.11
N PRO A 123 0.54 -9.29 -2.35
CA PRO A 123 0.86 -9.56 -0.96
C PRO A 123 2.23 -10.23 -0.83
N ILE A 124 2.91 -9.95 0.27
CA ILE A 124 4.17 -10.60 0.66
C ILE A 124 4.12 -11.02 2.13
N LEU A 125 4.91 -12.05 2.48
CA LEU A 125 5.19 -12.46 3.85
C LEU A 125 3.94 -12.63 4.75
N ASN A 126 2.79 -12.95 4.16
CA ASN A 126 1.53 -13.11 4.88
C ASN A 126 1.20 -11.91 5.81
N ARG A 127 1.53 -10.70 5.38
CA ARG A 127 1.29 -9.49 6.16
C ARG A 127 -0.19 -9.14 6.26
N GLY A 128 -0.53 -8.42 7.33
CA GLY A 128 -1.87 -7.86 7.50
C GLY A 128 -2.19 -6.82 6.42
N VAL A 129 -3.45 -6.81 6.02
CA VAL A 129 -4.00 -5.85 5.07
C VAL A 129 -5.27 -5.23 5.63
N ILE A 130 -5.57 -4.05 5.14
CA ILE A 130 -6.87 -3.40 5.31
C ILE A 130 -7.52 -3.27 3.93
N ALA A 131 -8.78 -3.62 3.82
CA ALA A 131 -9.56 -3.51 2.61
C ALA A 131 -10.89 -2.79 2.88
N TRP A 132 -11.42 -2.14 1.86
CA TRP A 132 -12.73 -1.49 1.90
C TRP A 132 -13.37 -1.48 0.52
N GLY A 133 -14.69 -1.49 0.49
CA GLY A 133 -15.49 -1.33 -0.70
C GLY A 133 -16.11 0.07 -0.82
N ALA A 134 -17.05 0.23 -1.74
CA ALA A 134 -17.77 1.48 -1.95
C ALA A 134 -18.60 1.91 -0.72
N SER A 135 -19.05 0.96 0.11
CA SER A 135 -19.74 1.23 1.39
C SER A 135 -18.85 1.91 2.44
N GLY A 136 -17.52 1.84 2.27
CA GLY A 136 -16.56 2.33 3.26
C GLY A 136 -16.35 1.39 4.46
N ASP A 137 -16.97 0.22 4.47
CA ASP A 137 -16.79 -0.76 5.54
C ASP A 137 -15.39 -1.36 5.47
N LEU A 138 -14.69 -1.30 6.60
CA LEU A 138 -13.31 -1.75 6.71
C LEU A 138 -13.24 -3.22 7.07
N GLN A 139 -12.41 -3.95 6.33
CA GLN A 139 -12.09 -5.34 6.58
C GLN A 139 -10.60 -5.48 6.86
N PHE A 140 -10.25 -6.29 7.84
CA PHE A 140 -8.88 -6.60 8.21
C PHE A 140 -8.61 -8.08 7.98
N GLY A 141 -7.46 -8.38 7.42
CA GLY A 141 -7.14 -9.78 7.10
C GLY A 141 -5.69 -9.96 6.68
N ARG A 142 -5.42 -11.12 6.12
CA ARG A 142 -4.13 -11.46 5.51
C ARG A 142 -4.38 -11.99 4.12
N LEU A 143 -3.55 -11.57 3.17
CA LEU A 143 -3.64 -12.01 1.79
C LEU A 143 -2.47 -12.92 1.44
N ARG A 144 -2.75 -13.90 0.60
CA ARG A 144 -1.74 -14.73 -0.08
C ARG A 144 -1.91 -14.60 -1.58
N LEU A 145 -0.79 -14.58 -2.29
CA LEU A 145 -0.81 -14.67 -3.74
C LEU A 145 -1.16 -16.11 -4.13
N ASN A 146 -2.20 -16.26 -4.93
CA ASN A 146 -2.62 -17.54 -5.48
C ASN A 146 -2.78 -17.41 -6.99
N GLN A 147 -1.65 -17.26 -7.67
CA GLN A 147 -1.58 -17.15 -9.12
C GLN A 147 -0.67 -18.24 -9.68
N THR A 148 -0.99 -18.70 -10.87
CA THR A 148 -0.29 -19.79 -11.54
C THR A 148 -0.07 -19.44 -13.00
N LEU A 149 1.18 -19.49 -13.45
CA LEU A 149 1.51 -19.54 -14.86
C LEU A 149 1.21 -20.93 -15.40
N ARG A 150 0.48 -21.02 -16.49
CA ARG A 150 0.25 -22.25 -17.26
C ARG A 150 0.85 -22.11 -18.63
N VAL A 151 1.47 -23.16 -19.12
CA VAL A 151 1.94 -23.24 -20.50
C VAL A 151 1.18 -24.34 -21.27
N ASN A 152 1.24 -24.29 -22.60
CA ASN A 152 0.45 -25.14 -23.48
C ASN A 152 0.67 -26.65 -23.25
N ASN A 153 1.85 -27.07 -22.77
CA ASN A 153 2.14 -28.47 -22.44
C ASN A 153 1.55 -28.92 -21.08
N GLY A 154 0.69 -28.11 -20.45
CA GLY A 154 0.04 -28.41 -19.18
C GLY A 154 0.89 -28.15 -17.93
N ARG A 155 2.14 -27.78 -18.06
CA ARG A 155 2.98 -27.42 -16.91
C ARG A 155 2.47 -26.16 -16.23
N ARG A 156 2.64 -26.11 -14.90
CA ARG A 156 2.18 -25.01 -14.04
C ARG A 156 3.27 -24.61 -13.08
N TRP A 157 3.38 -23.31 -12.83
CA TRP A 157 4.28 -22.74 -11.83
C TRP A 157 3.52 -21.70 -11.00
N SER A 158 3.64 -21.79 -9.69
CA SER A 158 3.08 -20.78 -8.81
C SER A 158 3.90 -19.50 -8.91
N LEU A 159 3.20 -18.37 -8.99
CA LEU A 159 3.82 -17.06 -8.87
C LEU A 159 4.10 -16.76 -7.39
N MET A 160 5.29 -16.27 -7.12
CA MET A 160 5.75 -15.92 -5.77
C MET A 160 5.56 -14.44 -5.49
N ALA A 161 5.59 -13.59 -6.51
CA ALA A 161 5.39 -12.16 -6.38
C ALA A 161 4.66 -11.55 -7.58
N LEU A 162 3.95 -10.46 -7.31
CA LEU A 162 3.32 -9.61 -8.31
C LEU A 162 3.74 -8.17 -8.04
N ASN A 163 4.40 -7.54 -9.01
CA ASN A 163 4.84 -6.13 -8.93
C ASN A 163 5.48 -5.80 -7.58
N SER A 164 6.43 -6.58 -7.13
CA SER A 164 7.02 -6.45 -5.80
C SER A 164 8.50 -6.12 -5.85
N GLY A 165 8.94 -5.19 -5.02
CA GLY A 165 10.36 -4.91 -4.77
C GLY A 165 11.00 -5.89 -3.78
N TYR A 166 10.29 -6.92 -3.35
CA TYR A 166 10.82 -7.96 -2.46
C TYR A 166 11.56 -9.03 -3.25
N VAL A 167 12.84 -9.15 -2.97
CA VAL A 167 13.69 -10.17 -3.62
C VAL A 167 13.44 -11.53 -3.00
N GLN A 168 13.03 -12.49 -3.81
CA GLN A 168 12.82 -13.88 -3.40
C GLN A 168 13.06 -14.84 -4.58
N LYS A 169 13.34 -16.10 -4.26
CA LYS A 169 13.46 -17.15 -5.27
C LYS A 169 12.09 -17.50 -5.85
N GLY A 170 12.06 -17.86 -7.12
CA GLY A 170 10.86 -18.32 -7.82
C GLY A 170 10.40 -17.35 -8.90
N LEU A 171 9.20 -17.61 -9.42
CA LEU A 171 8.63 -16.87 -10.53
C LEU A 171 7.91 -15.61 -10.02
N SER A 172 8.22 -14.47 -10.58
CA SER A 172 7.58 -13.18 -10.31
C SER A 172 6.96 -12.62 -11.57
N LEU A 173 5.85 -11.91 -11.43
CA LEU A 173 5.16 -11.24 -12.54
C LEU A 173 5.26 -9.73 -12.36
N TYR A 174 5.67 -9.05 -13.43
CA TYR A 174 5.68 -7.60 -13.50
C TYR A 174 4.78 -7.13 -14.64
N THR A 175 3.74 -6.41 -14.29
CA THR A 175 2.76 -5.84 -15.21
C THR A 175 3.06 -4.35 -15.48
N PRO A 176 2.39 -3.70 -16.43
CA PRO A 176 2.54 -2.25 -16.63
C PRO A 176 2.28 -1.40 -15.38
N ALA A 177 1.52 -1.90 -14.41
CA ALA A 177 1.30 -1.23 -13.12
C ALA A 177 2.58 -1.09 -12.28
N TRP A 178 3.62 -1.90 -12.53
CA TRP A 178 4.94 -1.74 -11.93
C TRP A 178 5.60 -0.43 -12.36
N GLY A 179 5.40 -0.06 -13.60
CA GLY A 179 6.00 1.09 -14.24
C GLY A 179 6.60 0.73 -15.59
N PRO A 180 7.05 1.71 -16.38
CA PRO A 180 7.49 1.51 -17.76
C PRO A 180 8.82 0.78 -17.89
N ARG A 181 9.54 0.58 -16.80
CA ARG A 181 10.86 -0.07 -16.82
C ARG A 181 11.00 -1.08 -15.70
N TYR A 182 11.63 -2.19 -16.00
CA TYR A 182 12.09 -3.17 -15.03
C TYR A 182 13.62 -3.24 -15.03
N ARG A 183 14.21 -3.31 -13.86
CA ARG A 183 15.63 -3.59 -13.65
C ARG A 183 15.76 -4.73 -12.66
N ALA A 184 16.69 -5.65 -12.93
CA ALA A 184 16.95 -6.80 -12.06
C ALA A 184 17.11 -6.38 -10.60
N LEU A 185 16.43 -7.06 -9.70
CA LEU A 185 16.42 -6.79 -8.26
C LEU A 185 17.59 -7.47 -7.55
N SER A 186 17.93 -8.69 -7.95
CA SER A 186 19.07 -9.44 -7.39
C SER A 186 20.27 -9.47 -8.34
N GLY A 187 20.05 -9.19 -9.62
CA GLY A 187 21.05 -9.29 -10.67
C GLY A 187 21.25 -10.71 -11.20
N GLU A 188 20.45 -11.68 -10.76
CA GLU A 188 20.51 -13.09 -11.16
C GLU A 188 19.27 -13.54 -11.96
N GLU A 189 18.36 -12.61 -12.25
CA GLU A 189 17.12 -12.91 -12.96
C GLU A 189 17.33 -13.09 -14.46
N GLU A 190 16.53 -13.98 -15.03
CA GLU A 190 16.17 -14.05 -16.43
C GLU A 190 14.67 -13.80 -16.56
N ALA A 191 14.21 -13.29 -17.70
CA ALA A 191 12.80 -12.98 -17.86
C ALA A 191 12.27 -13.37 -19.23
N LEU A 192 10.94 -13.51 -19.27
CA LEU A 192 10.17 -13.68 -20.49
C LEU A 192 9.28 -12.45 -20.66
N LEU A 193 9.39 -11.76 -21.80
CA LEU A 193 8.43 -10.75 -22.19
C LEU A 193 7.23 -11.46 -22.82
N ILE A 194 6.04 -11.22 -22.24
CA ILE A 194 4.79 -11.88 -22.63
C ILE A 194 3.83 -10.82 -23.14
N ARG A 195 3.28 -11.01 -24.32
CA ARG A 195 2.23 -10.18 -24.88
C ARG A 195 1.10 -11.05 -25.40
N GLY A 196 -0.15 -10.71 -25.03
CA GLY A 196 -1.33 -11.46 -25.44
C GLY A 196 -1.27 -12.94 -25.08
N GLY A 197 -0.62 -13.30 -23.95
CA GLY A 197 -0.44 -14.67 -23.50
C GLY A 197 0.62 -15.46 -24.28
N ARG A 198 1.45 -14.82 -25.09
CA ARG A 198 2.52 -15.46 -25.85
C ARG A 198 3.86 -14.88 -25.47
N VAL A 199 4.88 -15.74 -25.37
CA VAL A 199 6.28 -15.30 -25.18
C VAL A 199 6.74 -14.61 -26.45
N GLU A 200 7.08 -13.32 -26.34
CA GLU A 200 7.58 -12.49 -27.41
C GLU A 200 9.12 -12.51 -27.46
N ALA A 201 9.73 -12.47 -26.27
CA ALA A 201 11.19 -12.49 -26.16
C ALA A 201 11.65 -13.12 -24.84
N THR A 202 12.84 -13.72 -24.89
CA THR A 202 13.61 -14.07 -23.70
C THR A 202 14.60 -12.94 -23.42
N VAL A 203 14.64 -12.47 -22.19
CA VAL A 203 15.49 -11.35 -21.75
C VAL A 203 16.58 -11.91 -20.85
N ASP A 204 17.81 -11.73 -21.28
CA ASP A 204 18.98 -12.19 -20.56
C ASP A 204 19.31 -11.32 -19.34
N LYS A 205 20.10 -11.88 -18.43
CA LYS A 205 20.56 -11.27 -17.19
C LYS A 205 21.20 -9.89 -17.41
N SER A 206 22.05 -9.75 -18.43
CA SER A 206 22.77 -8.50 -18.68
C SER A 206 21.83 -7.37 -19.11
N SER A 207 20.83 -7.68 -19.92
CA SER A 207 19.79 -6.76 -20.33
C SER A 207 18.92 -6.33 -19.17
N LEU A 208 18.53 -7.25 -18.29
CA LEU A 208 17.77 -6.94 -17.08
C LEU A 208 18.57 -6.08 -16.10
N GLN A 209 19.87 -6.28 -15.97
CA GLN A 209 20.73 -5.43 -15.15
C GLN A 209 20.80 -4.00 -15.65
N ARG A 210 20.84 -3.78 -16.97
CA ARG A 210 20.76 -2.45 -17.59
C ARG A 210 19.36 -1.84 -17.47
N GLY A 211 18.35 -2.67 -17.35
CA GLY A 211 16.95 -2.31 -17.30
C GLY A 211 16.29 -2.27 -18.68
N ILE A 212 15.12 -2.87 -18.76
CA ILE A 212 14.31 -3.00 -19.97
C ILE A 212 13.00 -2.24 -19.85
N SER A 213 12.39 -1.90 -20.96
CA SER A 213 11.04 -1.34 -20.99
C SER A 213 10.01 -2.46 -20.85
N ILE A 214 8.94 -2.20 -20.07
CA ILE A 214 7.72 -3.01 -20.07
C ILE A 214 6.70 -2.25 -20.91
N PRO A 215 6.33 -2.75 -22.10
CA PRO A 215 5.27 -2.13 -22.91
C PRO A 215 3.94 -2.15 -22.16
N LYS A 216 3.04 -1.20 -22.47
CA LYS A 216 1.74 -1.07 -21.79
C LYS A 216 0.80 -2.27 -21.98
N ASP A 217 1.05 -3.08 -22.99
CA ASP A 217 0.28 -4.26 -23.39
C ASP A 217 1.04 -5.58 -23.15
N ALA A 218 2.14 -5.53 -22.39
CA ALA A 218 2.98 -6.68 -22.11
C ALA A 218 3.26 -6.86 -20.61
N GLU A 219 3.73 -8.04 -20.27
CA GLU A 219 4.10 -8.47 -18.92
C GLU A 219 5.51 -9.08 -18.94
N LEU A 220 6.18 -9.06 -17.81
CA LEU A 220 7.53 -9.62 -17.64
C LEU A 220 7.52 -10.69 -16.56
#